data_e6a40d8985b2c5ef96e12dd98f11be54
#
_entry.id   e6a40d8985b2c5ef96e12dd98f11be54
#
_cell.length_a   1.000
_cell.length_b   1.000
_cell.length_c   1.000
_cell.angle_alpha   90.00
_cell.angle_beta   90.00
_cell.angle_gamma   90.00
#
_symmetry.space_group_name_H-M   'P 1'
#
loop_
_entity.id
_entity.type
_entity.pdbx_description
1 polymer ?
#
loop_
_entity_poly.entity_id
_entity_poly.type
_entity_poly.pdbx_seq_one_letter_code
_entity_poly.pdbx_strand_id
1 'polypeptide(L)'
;MDLRQYSPSRPQILAAMATLNYQPFIISDTVQTGVAYSWLHSADPRDDRFWKFVFQRDRLPADLWEKAAAANGRLRAMYDDFVAEIARRFPGGSLLDVACNNGYFPVRAEQLGMRGCAGMDRRPHHWASIKLLNNITGTSAAFVNQGYSPVTHGAKIGGRYDVVVASAIMCHLPDPLHFLAFLGSIAKEAVFFWGQMLDTDDYLIAYNEPNRFTFSNRQFPYGFDDNTRLSRGLFRKSVELMGFPRIVELGHRDTWLPAQWYAPHRAWLCMRA
;
A
#
# COMPACT_ATOMS: atom_id res chain seq x y z
N MET A 1 9.14 7.40 -1.01
CA MET A 1 9.36 8.81 -0.64
C MET A 1 10.83 9.03 -0.35
N ASP A 2 11.41 10.12 -0.83
CA ASP A 2 12.80 10.49 -0.56
C ASP A 2 12.86 11.52 0.58
N LEU A 3 13.29 11.09 1.76
CA LEU A 3 13.34 11.95 2.94
C LEU A 3 14.57 12.87 2.98
N ARG A 4 15.60 12.61 2.16
CA ARG A 4 16.82 13.42 2.11
C ARG A 4 16.55 14.87 1.72
N GLN A 5 15.55 15.11 0.87
CA GLN A 5 15.13 16.46 0.47
C GLN A 5 14.67 17.37 1.63
N TYR A 6 14.36 16.78 2.79
CA TYR A 6 13.95 17.49 4.00
C TYR A 6 15.08 17.62 5.03
N SER A 7 16.28 17.16 4.70
CA SER A 7 17.47 17.22 5.58
C SER A 7 17.20 16.71 7.00
N PRO A 8 16.70 15.47 7.17
CA PRO A 8 16.32 14.97 8.48
C PRO A 8 17.53 14.94 9.41
N SER A 9 17.33 15.34 10.67
CA SER A 9 18.35 15.28 11.70
C SER A 9 18.75 13.84 12.02
N ARG A 10 19.94 13.66 12.63
CA ARG A 10 20.39 12.31 13.04
C ARG A 10 19.37 11.56 13.92
N PRO A 11 18.72 12.18 14.93
CA PRO A 11 17.65 11.53 15.69
C PRO A 11 16.46 11.10 14.81
N GLN A 12 16.06 11.92 13.82
CA GLN A 12 14.98 11.55 12.89
C GLN A 12 15.38 10.39 11.98
N ILE A 13 16.62 10.32 11.52
CA ILE A 13 17.15 9.18 10.74
C ILE A 13 17.06 7.90 11.58
N LEU A 14 17.53 7.92 12.83
CA LEU A 14 17.47 6.76 13.72
C LEU A 14 16.02 6.33 14.01
N ALA A 15 15.13 7.30 14.24
CA ALA A 15 13.71 7.00 14.41
C ALA A 15 13.09 6.42 13.15
N ALA A 16 13.44 6.92 11.97
CA ALA A 16 12.97 6.38 10.68
C ALA A 16 13.44 4.93 10.46
N MET A 17 14.69 4.62 10.78
CA MET A 17 15.22 3.25 10.73
C MET A 17 14.49 2.29 11.68
N ALA A 18 13.99 2.78 12.80
CA ALA A 18 13.28 1.98 13.79
C ALA A 18 11.78 1.79 13.47
N THR A 19 11.17 2.73 12.74
CA THR A 19 9.72 2.76 12.54
C THR A 19 9.28 2.51 11.11
N LEU A 20 10.05 2.97 10.11
CA LEU A 20 9.74 2.76 8.70
C LEU A 20 10.30 1.40 8.25
N ASN A 21 9.52 0.66 7.46
CA ASN A 21 9.96 -0.67 7.02
C ASN A 21 9.49 -1.00 5.59
N TYR A 22 8.34 -1.56 5.42
CA TYR A 22 7.82 -2.20 4.22
C TYR A 22 7.77 -1.29 2.97
N GLN A 23 7.36 -0.02 3.14
CA GLN A 23 7.19 0.92 2.04
C GLN A 23 8.53 1.55 1.61
N PRO A 24 8.65 2.04 0.34
CA PRO A 24 9.92 2.47 -0.23
C PRO A 24 10.32 3.89 0.21
N PHE A 25 11.12 3.99 1.28
CA PHE A 25 11.69 5.25 1.74
C PHE A 25 13.21 5.29 1.49
N ILE A 26 13.71 6.43 1.03
CA ILE A 26 15.12 6.78 1.09
C ILE A 26 15.29 7.67 2.32
N ILE A 27 15.94 7.14 3.36
CA ILE A 27 16.11 7.84 4.65
C ILE A 27 17.37 8.70 4.60
N SER A 28 18.46 8.14 4.08
CA SER A 28 19.74 8.83 3.88
C SER A 28 20.46 8.22 2.66
N ASP A 29 21.65 8.73 2.33
CA ASP A 29 22.46 8.20 1.22
C ASP A 29 22.92 6.75 1.44
N THR A 30 22.87 6.30 2.69
CA THR A 30 23.32 4.95 3.08
C THR A 30 22.21 4.08 3.67
N VAL A 31 20.99 4.61 3.81
CA VAL A 31 19.87 3.87 4.46
C VAL A 31 18.59 4.01 3.65
N GLN A 32 17.98 2.87 3.34
CA GLN A 32 16.68 2.78 2.69
C GLN A 32 15.80 1.73 3.36
N THR A 33 14.50 1.80 3.09
CA THR A 33 13.53 0.78 3.47
C THR A 33 12.71 0.36 2.26
N GLY A 34 12.22 -0.87 2.27
CA GLY A 34 11.30 -1.32 1.23
C GLY A 34 11.25 -2.83 1.08
N VAL A 35 10.09 -3.32 0.68
CA VAL A 35 9.84 -4.75 0.44
C VAL A 35 10.76 -5.32 -0.65
N ALA A 36 11.20 -4.51 -1.60
CA ALA A 36 12.09 -4.94 -2.68
C ALA A 36 13.38 -5.57 -2.15
N TYR A 37 13.95 -5.04 -1.06
CA TYR A 37 15.15 -5.59 -0.45
C TYR A 37 14.93 -7.01 0.08
N SER A 38 13.85 -7.23 0.83
CA SER A 38 13.58 -8.54 1.41
C SER A 38 13.39 -9.62 0.34
N TRP A 39 12.72 -9.29 -0.75
CA TRP A 39 12.49 -10.20 -1.87
C TRP A 39 13.76 -10.52 -2.67
N LEU A 40 14.68 -9.57 -2.80
CA LEU A 40 15.97 -9.79 -3.45
C LEU A 40 16.96 -10.54 -2.57
N HIS A 41 16.85 -10.39 -1.25
CA HIS A 41 17.76 -10.98 -0.28
C HIS A 41 17.37 -12.40 0.11
N SER A 42 16.07 -12.68 0.21
CA SER A 42 15.58 -14.04 0.46
C SER A 42 14.25 -14.27 -0.25
N ALA A 43 14.22 -15.30 -1.07
CA ALA A 43 13.01 -15.72 -1.76
C ALA A 43 12.11 -16.62 -0.89
N ASP A 44 12.63 -17.13 0.21
CA ASP A 44 11.89 -18.04 1.09
C ASP A 44 11.29 -17.24 2.26
N PRO A 45 9.93 -17.17 2.37
CA PRO A 45 9.27 -16.51 3.49
C PRO A 45 9.60 -17.14 4.86
N ARG A 46 10.18 -18.34 4.90
CA ARG A 46 10.64 -19.00 6.13
C ARG A 46 11.99 -18.51 6.59
N ASP A 47 12.74 -17.86 5.69
CA ASP A 47 14.03 -17.24 6.04
C ASP A 47 13.74 -15.97 6.87
N ASP A 48 14.34 -15.85 8.05
CA ASP A 48 14.20 -14.68 8.91
C ASP A 48 14.72 -13.40 8.25
N ARG A 49 15.59 -13.51 7.26
CA ARG A 49 16.05 -12.40 6.41
C ARG A 49 14.95 -11.83 5.52
N PHE A 50 13.95 -12.63 5.14
CA PHE A 50 12.81 -12.19 4.34
C PHE A 50 12.05 -11.02 4.98
N TRP A 51 12.01 -10.93 6.31
CA TRP A 51 11.29 -9.90 7.05
C TRP A 51 12.12 -8.65 7.36
N LYS A 52 13.33 -8.56 6.77
CA LYS A 52 14.20 -7.38 6.92
C LYS A 52 13.95 -6.41 5.78
N PHE A 53 13.29 -5.31 6.09
CA PHE A 53 12.94 -4.29 5.10
C PHE A 53 13.84 -3.06 5.14
N VAL A 54 14.62 -2.88 6.22
CA VAL A 54 15.61 -1.79 6.35
C VAL A 54 16.95 -2.31 5.89
N PHE A 55 17.59 -1.62 4.95
CA PHE A 55 18.89 -1.99 4.43
C PHE A 55 19.86 -0.80 4.40
N GLN A 56 21.13 -1.12 4.64
CA GLN A 56 22.19 -0.14 4.85
C GLN A 56 23.36 -0.48 3.92
N ARG A 57 23.90 0.56 3.28
CA ARG A 57 24.96 0.42 2.29
C ARG A 57 26.24 -0.21 2.85
N ASP A 58 26.61 0.18 4.07
CA ASP A 58 27.82 -0.29 4.77
C ASP A 58 27.69 -1.71 5.35
N ARG A 59 26.49 -2.29 5.31
CA ARG A 59 26.17 -3.62 5.83
C ARG A 59 25.86 -4.64 4.76
N LEU A 60 25.91 -4.25 3.49
CA LEU A 60 25.58 -5.11 2.36
C LEU A 60 26.74 -5.19 1.36
N PRO A 61 26.90 -6.32 0.66
CA PRO A 61 27.69 -6.35 -0.57
C PRO A 61 27.23 -5.27 -1.54
N ALA A 62 28.17 -4.64 -2.24
CA ALA A 62 27.88 -3.50 -3.10
C ALA A 62 26.86 -3.84 -4.20
N ASP A 63 26.97 -5.01 -4.81
CA ASP A 63 26.06 -5.48 -5.86
C ASP A 63 24.63 -5.70 -5.34
N LEU A 64 24.47 -6.21 -4.12
CA LEU A 64 23.16 -6.39 -3.50
C LEU A 64 22.55 -5.05 -3.14
N TRP A 65 23.34 -4.11 -2.60
CA TRP A 65 22.90 -2.74 -2.35
C TRP A 65 22.37 -2.08 -3.62
N GLU A 66 23.14 -2.13 -4.70
CA GLU A 66 22.75 -1.51 -5.98
C GLU A 66 21.48 -2.11 -6.54
N LYS A 67 21.33 -3.42 -6.54
CA LYS A 67 20.11 -4.13 -6.98
C LYS A 67 18.90 -3.74 -6.12
N ALA A 68 19.05 -3.75 -4.80
CA ALA A 68 17.98 -3.41 -3.87
C ALA A 68 17.57 -1.92 -4.00
N ALA A 69 18.54 -1.02 -4.07
CA ALA A 69 18.29 0.41 -4.24
C ALA A 69 17.60 0.73 -5.58
N ALA A 70 18.02 0.06 -6.67
CA ALA A 70 17.39 0.21 -7.98
C ALA A 70 15.95 -0.31 -7.99
N ALA A 71 15.68 -1.50 -7.41
CA ALA A 71 14.33 -2.05 -7.29
C ALA A 71 13.44 -1.18 -6.40
N ASN A 72 13.97 -0.71 -5.28
CA ASN A 72 13.28 0.22 -4.38
C ASN A 72 12.97 1.57 -5.05
N GLY A 73 13.89 2.06 -5.87
CA GLY A 73 13.68 3.26 -6.67
C GLY A 73 12.53 3.13 -7.66
N ARG A 74 12.42 1.98 -8.35
CA ARG A 74 11.27 1.69 -9.25
C ARG A 74 9.95 1.60 -8.49
N LEU A 75 9.93 0.91 -7.34
CA LEU A 75 8.75 0.81 -6.50
C LEU A 75 8.30 2.19 -6.00
N ARG A 76 9.26 3.01 -5.58
CA ARG A 76 9.00 4.39 -5.13
C ARG A 76 8.43 5.25 -6.26
N ALA A 77 9.03 5.21 -7.44
CA ALA A 77 8.53 5.95 -8.62
C ALA A 77 7.09 5.55 -8.95
N MET A 78 6.77 4.26 -8.91
CA MET A 78 5.42 3.76 -9.12
C MET A 78 4.43 4.33 -8.08
N TYR A 79 4.79 4.32 -6.79
CA TYR A 79 3.95 4.89 -5.73
C TYR A 79 3.75 6.40 -5.91
N ASP A 80 4.83 7.13 -6.22
CA ASP A 80 4.78 8.56 -6.49
C ASP A 80 3.88 8.89 -7.68
N ASP A 81 3.94 8.12 -8.77
CA ASP A 81 3.09 8.27 -9.94
C ASP A 81 1.60 8.04 -9.62
N PHE A 82 1.28 7.02 -8.78
CA PHE A 82 -0.09 6.77 -8.38
C PHE A 82 -0.67 7.94 -7.57
N VAL A 83 0.08 8.40 -6.58
CA VAL A 83 -0.38 9.52 -5.74
C VAL A 83 -0.46 10.81 -6.55
N ALA A 84 0.49 11.06 -7.45
CA ALA A 84 0.48 12.24 -8.32
C ALA A 84 -0.76 12.26 -9.25
N GLU A 85 -1.12 11.11 -9.83
CA GLU A 85 -2.31 11.03 -10.67
C GLU A 85 -3.60 11.22 -9.86
N ILE A 86 -3.66 10.67 -8.64
CA ILE A 86 -4.80 10.89 -7.73
C ILE A 86 -4.90 12.39 -7.38
N ALA A 87 -3.81 13.01 -6.93
CA ALA A 87 -3.81 14.42 -6.53
C ALA A 87 -4.14 15.36 -7.70
N ARG A 88 -3.66 15.04 -8.91
CA ARG A 88 -3.98 15.80 -10.13
C ARG A 88 -5.47 15.78 -10.48
N ARG A 89 -6.15 14.65 -10.24
CA ARG A 89 -7.59 14.50 -10.54
C ARG A 89 -8.49 15.05 -9.45
N PHE A 90 -8.01 15.05 -8.21
CA PHE A 90 -8.76 15.48 -7.03
C PHE A 90 -8.00 16.58 -6.27
N PRO A 91 -7.72 17.72 -6.90
CA PRO A 91 -6.94 18.80 -6.27
C PRO A 91 -7.64 19.31 -5.01
N GLY A 92 -6.92 19.35 -3.89
CA GLY A 92 -7.47 19.77 -2.60
C GLY A 92 -8.44 18.77 -1.96
N GLY A 93 -8.72 17.64 -2.60
CA GLY A 93 -9.59 16.59 -2.08
C GLY A 93 -8.97 15.83 -0.91
N SER A 94 -9.79 15.05 -0.19
CA SER A 94 -9.38 14.21 0.93
C SER A 94 -9.06 12.78 0.49
N LEU A 95 -8.10 12.13 1.16
CA LEU A 95 -7.69 10.77 0.86
C LEU A 95 -7.64 9.90 2.12
N LEU A 96 -8.20 8.69 2.05
CA LEU A 96 -8.00 7.64 3.03
C LEU A 96 -7.24 6.46 2.42
N ASP A 97 -6.12 6.09 3.00
CA ASP A 97 -5.39 4.86 2.65
C ASP A 97 -5.77 3.75 3.64
N VAL A 98 -6.43 2.70 3.14
CA VAL A 98 -6.89 1.56 3.93
C VAL A 98 -5.80 0.49 3.97
N ALA A 99 -5.37 0.09 5.17
CA ALA A 99 -4.17 -0.67 5.46
C ALA A 99 -2.89 0.08 5.07
N CYS A 100 -2.81 1.31 5.54
CA CYS A 100 -1.81 2.30 5.11
C CYS A 100 -0.36 1.97 5.45
N ASN A 101 -0.11 0.96 6.28
CA ASN A 101 1.24 0.62 6.75
C ASN A 101 1.96 1.86 7.32
N ASN A 102 3.12 2.22 6.80
CA ASN A 102 3.88 3.39 7.28
C ASN A 102 3.32 4.75 6.86
N GLY A 103 2.25 4.80 6.05
CA GLY A 103 1.58 6.05 5.67
C GLY A 103 2.16 6.76 4.45
N TYR A 104 2.74 6.02 3.52
CA TYR A 104 3.31 6.60 2.29
C TYR A 104 2.28 7.43 1.52
N PHE A 105 1.10 6.84 1.24
CA PHE A 105 0.07 7.48 0.41
C PHE A 105 -0.52 8.74 1.05
N PRO A 106 -1.00 8.74 2.31
CA PRO A 106 -1.62 9.94 2.88
C PRO A 106 -0.62 11.09 3.04
N VAL A 107 0.61 10.81 3.48
CA VAL A 107 1.64 11.84 3.63
C VAL A 107 2.02 12.42 2.26
N ARG A 108 2.22 11.56 1.26
CA ARG A 108 2.58 12.01 -0.09
C ARG A 108 1.45 12.79 -0.76
N ALA A 109 0.20 12.42 -0.53
CA ALA A 109 -0.97 13.13 -1.04
C ALA A 109 -1.04 14.59 -0.50
N GLU A 110 -0.77 14.80 0.80
CA GLU A 110 -0.70 16.15 1.36
C GLU A 110 0.45 16.98 0.79
N GLN A 111 1.62 16.38 0.56
CA GLN A 111 2.72 17.07 -0.12
C GLN A 111 2.36 17.54 -1.55
N LEU A 112 1.42 16.86 -2.18
CA LEU A 112 0.91 17.19 -3.51
C LEU A 112 -0.34 18.08 -3.47
N GLY A 113 -0.69 18.63 -2.29
CA GLY A 113 -1.74 19.63 -2.14
C GLY A 113 -3.13 19.05 -1.84
N MET A 114 -3.28 17.75 -1.64
CA MET A 114 -4.51 17.18 -1.07
C MET A 114 -4.67 17.60 0.40
N ARG A 115 -5.88 17.52 0.97
CA ARG A 115 -6.17 17.98 2.33
C ARG A 115 -7.01 16.94 3.07
N GLY A 116 -6.84 16.87 4.40
CA GLY A 116 -7.59 15.92 5.22
C GLY A 116 -7.26 14.47 4.86
N CYS A 117 -5.99 14.19 4.58
CA CYS A 117 -5.52 12.86 4.29
C CYS A 117 -5.34 12.03 5.57
N ALA A 118 -5.68 10.75 5.51
CA ALA A 118 -5.55 9.84 6.64
C ALA A 118 -5.07 8.46 6.19
N GLY A 119 -4.36 7.80 7.08
CA GLY A 119 -4.06 6.37 6.97
C GLY A 119 -4.87 5.58 8.00
N MET A 120 -5.44 4.45 7.60
CA MET A 120 -6.14 3.51 8.47
C MET A 120 -5.37 2.20 8.53
N ASP A 121 -5.02 1.73 9.72
CA ASP A 121 -4.39 0.43 9.92
C ASP A 121 -4.76 -0.16 11.28
N ARG A 122 -4.84 -1.50 11.36
CA ARG A 122 -5.11 -2.21 12.61
C ARG A 122 -3.93 -2.19 13.59
N ARG A 123 -2.73 -1.96 13.08
CA ARG A 123 -1.48 -1.98 13.83
C ARG A 123 -1.18 -0.60 14.39
N PRO A 124 -1.28 -0.40 15.72
CA PRO A 124 -1.16 0.94 16.32
C PRO A 124 0.23 1.57 16.14
N HIS A 125 1.29 0.77 15.94
CA HIS A 125 2.64 1.31 15.77
C HIS A 125 2.81 2.14 14.48
N HIS A 126 1.95 1.98 13.48
CA HIS A 126 1.96 2.80 12.27
C HIS A 126 1.61 4.28 12.54
N TRP A 127 0.94 4.57 13.66
CA TRP A 127 0.78 5.95 14.12
C TRP A 127 2.13 6.66 14.31
N ALA A 128 3.12 5.98 14.92
CA ALA A 128 4.45 6.54 15.12
C ALA A 128 5.16 6.84 13.79
N SER A 129 4.98 5.98 12.78
CA SER A 129 5.52 6.18 11.43
C SER A 129 4.93 7.44 10.77
N ILE A 130 3.61 7.56 10.78
CA ILE A 130 2.93 8.74 10.18
C ILE A 130 3.30 10.02 10.92
N LYS A 131 3.32 10.00 12.26
CA LYS A 131 3.75 11.15 13.05
C LYS A 131 5.19 11.58 12.73
N LEU A 132 6.10 10.61 12.59
CA LEU A 132 7.49 10.90 12.21
C LEU A 132 7.57 11.50 10.80
N LEU A 133 6.86 10.92 9.85
CA LEU A 133 6.82 11.43 8.47
C LEU A 133 6.27 12.86 8.44
N ASN A 134 5.17 13.13 9.14
CA ASN A 134 4.61 14.47 9.26
C ASN A 134 5.64 15.46 9.80
N ASN A 135 6.37 15.09 10.86
CA ASN A 135 7.41 15.94 11.47
C ASN A 135 8.58 16.22 10.51
N ILE A 136 8.94 15.25 9.66
CA ILE A 136 10.04 15.42 8.69
C ILE A 136 9.57 16.27 7.50
N THR A 137 8.35 16.04 7.03
CA THR A 137 7.85 16.57 5.74
C THR A 137 6.99 17.82 5.87
N GLY A 138 6.63 18.21 7.11
CA GLY A 138 5.76 19.35 7.37
C GLY A 138 4.28 19.10 7.00
N THR A 139 3.85 17.83 6.96
CA THR A 139 2.47 17.43 6.70
C THR A 139 1.67 17.18 7.99
N SER A 140 0.38 16.89 7.87
CA SER A 140 -0.55 16.71 8.99
C SER A 140 -1.47 15.49 8.83
N ALA A 141 -1.08 14.52 8.00
CA ALA A 141 -1.85 13.32 7.73
C ALA A 141 -2.28 12.61 9.02
N ALA A 142 -3.56 12.31 9.13
CA ALA A 142 -4.13 11.67 10.31
C ALA A 142 -3.90 10.14 10.30
N PHE A 143 -4.04 9.52 11.48
CA PHE A 143 -4.03 8.07 11.62
C PHE A 143 -5.28 7.58 12.33
N VAL A 144 -5.96 6.61 11.71
CA VAL A 144 -7.12 5.91 12.26
C VAL A 144 -6.69 4.51 12.66
N ASN A 145 -6.57 4.23 13.95
CA ASN A 145 -6.22 2.90 14.45
C ASN A 145 -7.43 1.97 14.37
N GLN A 146 -7.68 1.46 13.19
CA GLN A 146 -8.77 0.53 12.92
C GLN A 146 -8.40 -0.36 11.74
N GLY A 147 -8.67 -1.66 11.87
CA GLY A 147 -8.62 -2.61 10.76
C GLY A 147 -9.96 -2.70 10.05
N TYR A 148 -9.93 -3.12 8.79
CA TYR A 148 -11.12 -3.59 8.12
C TYR A 148 -11.67 -4.85 8.81
N SER A 149 -12.98 -4.90 8.97
CA SER A 149 -13.74 -6.07 9.37
C SER A 149 -15.11 -6.00 8.68
N PRO A 150 -15.74 -7.13 8.32
CA PRO A 150 -17.08 -7.15 7.74
C PRO A 150 -18.14 -6.40 8.56
N VAL A 151 -17.92 -6.27 9.86
CA VAL A 151 -18.80 -5.52 10.78
C VAL A 151 -18.32 -4.08 11.04
N THR A 152 -17.25 -3.64 10.38
CA THR A 152 -16.75 -2.27 10.51
C THR A 152 -17.62 -1.35 9.68
N HIS A 153 -18.34 -0.47 10.35
CA HIS A 153 -19.12 0.57 9.69
C HIS A 153 -18.32 1.86 9.56
N GLY A 154 -18.52 2.57 8.46
CA GLY A 154 -17.83 3.82 8.16
C GLY A 154 -17.93 4.92 9.21
N ALA A 155 -18.93 4.85 10.11
CA ALA A 155 -19.10 5.79 11.21
C ALA A 155 -17.87 5.90 12.15
N LYS A 156 -17.07 4.84 12.27
CA LYS A 156 -15.84 4.86 13.08
C LYS A 156 -14.63 5.48 12.36
N ILE A 157 -14.74 5.76 11.07
CA ILE A 157 -13.62 6.21 10.23
C ILE A 157 -13.63 7.74 10.11
N GLY A 158 -14.53 8.44 10.79
CA GLY A 158 -14.60 9.91 10.75
C GLY A 158 -15.26 10.49 9.50
N GLY A 159 -15.96 9.68 8.72
CA GLY A 159 -16.74 10.16 7.57
C GLY A 159 -16.33 9.54 6.23
N ARG A 160 -16.71 10.21 5.15
CA ARG A 160 -16.40 9.80 3.77
C ARG A 160 -15.27 10.66 3.21
N TYR A 161 -14.37 10.03 2.46
CA TYR A 161 -13.23 10.66 1.79
C TYR A 161 -13.49 10.79 0.29
N ASP A 162 -12.92 11.82 -0.34
CA ASP A 162 -13.07 12.00 -1.78
C ASP A 162 -12.43 10.82 -2.53
N VAL A 163 -11.24 10.38 -2.10
CA VAL A 163 -10.58 9.20 -2.64
C VAL A 163 -10.25 8.21 -1.54
N VAL A 164 -10.56 6.93 -1.77
CA VAL A 164 -10.16 5.82 -0.89
C VAL A 164 -9.15 4.95 -1.61
N VAL A 165 -8.01 4.72 -0.99
CA VAL A 165 -6.89 3.91 -1.52
C VAL A 165 -6.90 2.53 -0.88
N ALA A 166 -6.72 1.49 -1.68
CA ALA A 166 -6.52 0.11 -1.27
C ALA A 166 -5.31 -0.47 -2.01
N SER A 167 -4.13 -0.29 -1.44
CA SER A 167 -2.86 -0.72 -2.03
C SER A 167 -2.38 -2.03 -1.41
N ALA A 168 -2.30 -3.11 -2.21
CA ALA A 168 -1.79 -4.44 -1.84
C ALA A 168 -2.45 -5.07 -0.60
N ILE A 169 -3.71 -4.75 -0.31
CA ILE A 169 -4.44 -5.28 0.86
C ILE A 169 -5.41 -6.41 0.50
N MET A 170 -6.02 -6.37 -0.67
CA MET A 170 -7.13 -7.26 -1.01
C MET A 170 -6.71 -8.74 -1.01
N CYS A 171 -5.46 -9.05 -1.36
CA CYS A 171 -4.93 -10.40 -1.31
C CYS A 171 -4.82 -10.99 0.10
N HIS A 172 -4.91 -10.16 1.14
CA HIS A 172 -4.86 -10.58 2.54
C HIS A 172 -6.24 -10.70 3.18
N LEU A 173 -7.31 -10.67 2.39
CA LEU A 173 -8.68 -10.68 2.90
C LEU A 173 -9.45 -11.91 2.41
N PRO A 174 -10.18 -12.60 3.30
CA PRO A 174 -10.96 -13.78 2.93
C PRO A 174 -12.21 -13.43 2.11
N ASP A 175 -12.70 -12.19 2.22
CA ASP A 175 -13.89 -11.71 1.53
C ASP A 175 -13.60 -10.41 0.78
N PRO A 176 -13.00 -10.49 -0.42
CA PRO A 176 -12.61 -9.32 -1.18
C PRO A 176 -13.80 -8.53 -1.73
N LEU A 177 -14.96 -9.16 -2.00
CA LEU A 177 -16.14 -8.45 -2.49
C LEU A 177 -16.78 -7.59 -1.42
N HIS A 178 -16.87 -8.09 -0.19
CA HIS A 178 -17.36 -7.32 0.94
C HIS A 178 -16.41 -6.15 1.25
N PHE A 179 -15.11 -6.36 1.10
CA PHE A 179 -14.12 -5.29 1.23
C PHE A 179 -14.30 -4.20 0.16
N LEU A 180 -14.55 -4.57 -1.10
CA LEU A 180 -14.86 -3.59 -2.15
C LEU A 180 -16.12 -2.78 -1.80
N ALA A 181 -17.19 -3.43 -1.33
CA ALA A 181 -18.41 -2.75 -0.88
C ALA A 181 -18.11 -1.76 0.28
N PHE A 182 -17.27 -2.15 1.22
CA PHE A 182 -16.81 -1.27 2.29
C PHE A 182 -16.08 -0.04 1.71
N LEU A 183 -15.11 -0.20 0.80
CA LEU A 183 -14.42 0.92 0.16
C LEU A 183 -15.41 1.87 -0.53
N GLY A 184 -16.35 1.32 -1.30
CA GLY A 184 -17.39 2.08 -1.98
C GLY A 184 -18.31 2.86 -1.02
N SER A 185 -18.56 2.34 0.18
CA SER A 185 -19.40 2.99 1.18
C SER A 185 -18.76 4.25 1.81
N ILE A 186 -17.43 4.30 1.85
CA ILE A 186 -16.66 5.40 2.45
C ILE A 186 -16.01 6.33 1.42
N ALA A 187 -16.03 5.97 0.13
CA ALA A 187 -15.55 6.82 -0.97
C ALA A 187 -16.67 7.73 -1.48
N LYS A 188 -16.36 9.03 -1.67
CA LYS A 188 -17.29 9.99 -2.31
C LYS A 188 -17.14 9.94 -3.83
N GLU A 189 -15.93 10.10 -4.34
CA GLU A 189 -15.64 10.33 -5.76
C GLU A 189 -14.92 9.16 -6.43
N ALA A 190 -13.96 8.53 -5.71
CA ALA A 190 -13.14 7.49 -6.31
C ALA A 190 -12.63 6.45 -5.32
N VAL A 191 -12.39 5.24 -5.85
CA VAL A 191 -11.59 4.19 -5.21
C VAL A 191 -10.36 3.93 -6.07
N PHE A 192 -9.18 4.02 -5.49
CA PHE A 192 -7.93 3.57 -6.10
C PHE A 192 -7.60 2.17 -5.58
N PHE A 193 -7.32 1.27 -6.50
CA PHE A 193 -6.87 -0.08 -6.21
C PHE A 193 -5.52 -0.35 -6.88
N TRP A 194 -4.61 -0.95 -6.13
CA TRP A 194 -3.41 -1.58 -6.66
C TRP A 194 -3.19 -2.94 -6.01
N GLY A 195 -3.05 -3.98 -6.82
CA GLY A 195 -2.83 -5.33 -6.29
C GLY A 195 -2.87 -6.41 -7.36
N GLN A 196 -2.70 -7.64 -6.90
CA GLN A 196 -2.74 -8.83 -7.76
C GLN A 196 -4.16 -9.11 -8.23
N MET A 197 -4.28 -9.51 -9.50
CA MET A 197 -5.53 -9.95 -10.12
C MET A 197 -5.32 -11.18 -10.98
N LEU A 198 -6.38 -11.94 -11.21
CA LEU A 198 -6.42 -12.94 -12.27
C LEU A 198 -6.67 -12.23 -13.61
N ASP A 199 -5.85 -12.53 -14.61
CA ASP A 199 -5.92 -11.89 -15.93
C ASP A 199 -6.95 -12.55 -16.84
N THR A 200 -8.20 -12.54 -16.41
CA THR A 200 -9.36 -13.02 -17.17
C THR A 200 -10.55 -12.09 -16.97
N ASP A 201 -11.44 -12.02 -17.96
CA ASP A 201 -12.70 -11.29 -17.88
C ASP A 201 -13.86 -12.13 -17.32
N ASP A 202 -13.64 -13.42 -17.04
CA ASP A 202 -14.61 -14.27 -16.31
C ASP A 202 -14.77 -13.76 -14.87
N TYR A 203 -15.90 -14.10 -14.23
CA TYR A 203 -16.21 -13.68 -12.87
C TYR A 203 -15.71 -14.70 -11.85
N LEU A 204 -14.42 -14.63 -11.49
CA LEU A 204 -13.74 -15.61 -10.66
C LEU A 204 -13.13 -14.99 -9.40
N ILE A 205 -13.11 -15.79 -8.34
CA ILE A 205 -12.31 -15.56 -7.14
C ILE A 205 -11.39 -16.78 -6.98
N ALA A 206 -10.08 -16.53 -6.93
CA ALA A 206 -9.14 -17.58 -6.59
C ALA A 206 -8.74 -17.46 -5.11
N TYR A 207 -8.77 -18.60 -4.44
CA TYR A 207 -8.22 -18.78 -3.10
C TYR A 207 -7.02 -19.71 -3.22
N ASN A 208 -5.87 -19.24 -2.81
CA ASN A 208 -4.71 -20.11 -2.70
C ASN A 208 -4.72 -20.82 -1.35
N GLU A 209 -4.02 -21.94 -1.25
CA GLU A 209 -3.82 -22.60 0.04
C GLU A 209 -3.13 -21.62 1.01
N PRO A 210 -3.57 -21.57 2.27
CA PRO A 210 -2.97 -20.69 3.25
C PRO A 210 -1.49 -21.03 3.41
N ASN A 211 -0.66 -20.02 3.37
CA ASN A 211 0.75 -20.19 3.68
C ASN A 211 0.87 -20.54 5.18
N ARG A 212 1.41 -21.73 5.48
CA ARG A 212 1.57 -22.23 6.85
C ARG A 212 2.39 -21.33 7.77
N PHE A 213 3.09 -20.36 7.19
CA PHE A 213 4.00 -19.45 7.89
C PHE A 213 3.43 -18.06 8.11
N THR A 214 2.22 -17.75 7.65
CA THR A 214 1.59 -16.45 7.85
C THR A 214 0.83 -16.40 9.18
N PHE A 215 1.00 -15.32 9.91
CA PHE A 215 0.26 -15.06 11.15
C PHE A 215 -1.25 -14.90 10.94
N SER A 216 -1.64 -14.56 9.73
CA SER A 216 -3.01 -14.36 9.32
C SER A 216 -3.88 -15.59 9.53
N ASN A 217 -3.34 -16.79 9.30
CA ASN A 217 -4.04 -18.06 9.53
C ASN A 217 -4.60 -18.23 10.94
N ARG A 218 -4.07 -17.47 11.91
CA ARG A 218 -4.56 -17.49 13.30
C ARG A 218 -5.69 -16.50 13.55
N GLN A 219 -5.91 -15.55 12.68
CA GLN A 219 -6.85 -14.44 12.85
C GLN A 219 -8.18 -14.68 12.14
N PHE A 220 -8.19 -15.53 11.12
CA PHE A 220 -9.37 -15.85 10.34
C PHE A 220 -9.70 -17.32 10.47
N PRO A 221 -10.90 -17.68 10.97
CA PRO A 221 -11.26 -19.08 11.24
C PRO A 221 -11.39 -19.94 9.97
N TYR A 222 -11.35 -19.32 8.79
CA TYR A 222 -11.57 -20.02 7.53
C TYR A 222 -10.29 -20.42 6.78
N GLY A 223 -9.12 -19.97 7.20
CA GLY A 223 -7.83 -20.37 6.63
C GLY A 223 -7.53 -19.88 5.21
N PHE A 224 -8.34 -18.97 4.64
CA PHE A 224 -8.20 -18.43 3.28
C PHE A 224 -7.81 -16.96 3.27
N ASP A 225 -7.02 -16.55 4.21
CA ASP A 225 -6.73 -15.15 4.49
C ASP A 225 -5.52 -14.59 3.74
N ASP A 226 -4.82 -15.41 2.97
CA ASP A 226 -3.72 -14.98 2.14
C ASP A 226 -3.92 -15.41 0.67
N ASN A 227 -3.48 -14.54 -0.23
CA ASN A 227 -3.49 -14.80 -1.67
C ASN A 227 -4.87 -14.97 -2.32
N THR A 228 -5.87 -14.29 -1.79
CA THR A 228 -7.15 -14.14 -2.48
C THR A 228 -6.99 -13.19 -3.67
N ARG A 229 -7.46 -13.59 -4.84
CA ARG A 229 -7.40 -12.77 -6.06
C ARG A 229 -8.73 -12.75 -6.76
N LEU A 230 -9.22 -11.55 -7.09
CA LEU A 230 -10.32 -11.37 -8.01
C LEU A 230 -9.83 -11.43 -9.45
N SER A 231 -10.67 -11.90 -10.33
CA SER A 231 -10.48 -11.69 -11.76
C SER A 231 -10.71 -10.22 -12.14
N ARG A 232 -10.09 -9.80 -13.23
CA ARG A 232 -10.28 -8.47 -13.80
C ARG A 232 -11.76 -8.19 -14.10
N GLY A 233 -12.47 -9.17 -14.69
CA GLY A 233 -13.90 -9.04 -15.00
C GLY A 233 -14.76 -8.86 -13.76
N LEU A 234 -14.57 -9.69 -12.73
CA LEU A 234 -15.35 -9.59 -11.49
C LEU A 234 -15.09 -8.27 -10.76
N PHE A 235 -13.83 -7.82 -10.69
CA PHE A 235 -13.50 -6.54 -10.07
C PHE A 235 -14.20 -5.39 -10.79
N ARG A 236 -14.06 -5.30 -12.14
CA ARG A 236 -14.70 -4.24 -12.93
C ARG A 236 -16.21 -4.22 -12.74
N LYS A 237 -16.85 -5.38 -12.78
CA LYS A 237 -18.30 -5.47 -12.56
C LYS A 237 -18.70 -5.04 -11.16
N SER A 238 -17.92 -5.41 -10.16
CA SER A 238 -18.18 -5.03 -8.76
C SER A 238 -18.10 -3.52 -8.54
N VAL A 239 -17.03 -2.86 -9.03
CA VAL A 239 -16.89 -1.40 -8.85
C VAL A 239 -17.92 -0.61 -9.65
N GLU A 240 -18.33 -1.11 -10.83
CA GLU A 240 -19.45 -0.55 -11.60
C GLU A 240 -20.76 -0.59 -10.80
N LEU A 241 -21.11 -1.75 -10.24
CA LEU A 241 -22.33 -1.92 -9.42
C LEU A 241 -22.30 -1.07 -8.14
N MET A 242 -21.14 -0.74 -7.63
CA MET A 242 -20.97 0.18 -6.50
C MET A 242 -21.06 1.66 -6.88
N GLY A 243 -21.28 1.97 -8.16
CA GLY A 243 -21.41 3.34 -8.68
C GLY A 243 -20.08 4.01 -9.06
N PHE A 244 -19.05 3.23 -9.40
CA PHE A 244 -17.77 3.71 -9.91
C PHE A 244 -17.47 3.13 -11.32
N PRO A 245 -18.29 3.45 -12.33
CA PRO A 245 -18.19 2.83 -13.66
C PRO A 245 -17.00 3.35 -14.50
N ARG A 246 -16.42 4.50 -14.15
CA ARG A 246 -15.31 5.11 -14.90
C ARG A 246 -13.99 4.57 -14.38
N ILE A 247 -13.43 3.57 -15.05
CA ILE A 247 -12.18 2.93 -14.66
C ILE A 247 -11.05 3.44 -15.53
N VAL A 248 -10.02 4.00 -14.90
CA VAL A 248 -8.76 4.39 -15.52
C VAL A 248 -7.66 3.48 -15.02
N GLU A 249 -7.04 2.74 -15.93
CA GLU A 249 -5.85 1.95 -15.61
C GLU A 249 -4.64 2.88 -15.58
N LEU A 250 -3.92 2.93 -14.45
CA LEU A 250 -2.76 3.80 -14.24
C LEU A 250 -1.45 3.17 -14.73
N GLY A 251 -1.58 2.15 -15.56
CA GLY A 251 -0.46 1.44 -16.14
C GLY A 251 -0.14 0.15 -15.37
N HIS A 252 0.49 -0.73 -16.11
CA HIS A 252 0.97 -2.03 -15.66
C HIS A 252 2.48 -1.89 -15.44
N ARG A 253 2.89 -1.65 -14.20
CA ARG A 253 4.30 -1.48 -13.88
C ARG A 253 4.81 -2.63 -13.03
N ASP A 254 4.87 -3.82 -13.63
CA ASP A 254 5.35 -5.04 -12.98
C ASP A 254 6.87 -5.09 -12.83
N THR A 255 7.55 -4.02 -13.16
CA THR A 255 8.99 -4.05 -13.41
C THR A 255 9.85 -3.71 -12.20
N TRP A 256 9.28 -3.59 -11.00
CA TRP A 256 10.09 -3.32 -9.81
C TRP A 256 10.73 -4.58 -9.21
N LEU A 257 10.12 -5.75 -9.45
CA LEU A 257 10.72 -7.05 -9.14
C LEU A 257 10.92 -7.91 -10.40
N PRO A 258 11.74 -8.97 -10.36
CA PRO A 258 11.84 -9.94 -11.45
C PRO A 258 10.50 -10.64 -11.72
N ALA A 259 10.17 -10.88 -12.99
CA ALA A 259 8.90 -11.42 -13.44
C ALA A 259 8.47 -12.75 -12.75
N GLN A 260 9.41 -13.56 -12.32
CA GLN A 260 9.17 -14.82 -11.61
C GLN A 260 8.48 -14.66 -10.24
N TRP A 261 8.41 -13.45 -9.72
CA TRP A 261 7.80 -13.14 -8.43
C TRP A 261 6.36 -12.66 -8.53
N TYR A 262 5.77 -12.66 -9.75
CA TYR A 262 4.51 -11.96 -10.01
C TYR A 262 3.33 -12.82 -10.41
N ALA A 263 2.21 -12.63 -9.71
CA ALA A 263 0.92 -12.56 -10.37
C ALA A 263 0.73 -11.13 -10.95
N PRO A 264 0.00 -10.96 -12.05
CA PRO A 264 -0.22 -9.65 -12.65
C PRO A 264 -0.77 -8.66 -11.62
N HIS A 265 -0.08 -7.53 -11.43
CA HIS A 265 -0.58 -6.42 -10.64
C HIS A 265 -1.25 -5.41 -11.55
N ARG A 266 -2.38 -4.87 -11.10
CA ARG A 266 -3.11 -3.81 -11.78
C ARG A 266 -3.26 -2.62 -10.85
N ALA A 267 -3.21 -1.43 -11.45
CA ALA A 267 -3.48 -0.18 -10.76
C ALA A 267 -4.67 0.50 -11.43
N TRP A 268 -5.77 0.60 -10.74
CA TRP A 268 -7.01 1.15 -11.26
C TRP A 268 -7.56 2.25 -10.38
N LEU A 269 -7.89 3.38 -11.00
CA LEU A 269 -8.66 4.45 -10.40
C LEU A 269 -10.09 4.36 -10.91
N CYS A 270 -10.99 3.98 -10.03
CA CYS A 270 -12.40 3.77 -10.30
C CYS A 270 -13.17 4.97 -9.78
N MET A 271 -13.86 5.70 -10.66
CA MET A 271 -14.51 6.98 -10.35
C MET A 271 -16.01 6.90 -10.54
N ARG A 272 -16.76 7.72 -9.80
CA ARG A 272 -18.18 7.92 -10.01
C ARG A 272 -18.45 8.49 -11.42
N ALA A 273 -19.68 8.27 -11.88
CA ALA A 273 -20.16 8.81 -13.17
C ALA A 273 -20.18 10.34 -13.19
#